data_f3db67caf96c7b74883e5a29caa446c0
#
_entry.id   f3db67caf96c7b74883e5a29caa446c0
#
_cell.length_a   1.000
_cell.length_b   1.000
_cell.length_c   1.000
_cell.angle_alpha   90.00
_cell.angle_beta   90.00
_cell.angle_gamma   90.00
#
_symmetry.space_group_name_H-M   'P 1'
#
loop_
_entity.id
_entity.type
_entity.pdbx_description
1 polymer ?
#
loop_
_entity_poly.entity_id
_entity_poly.type
_entity_poly.pdbx_seq_one_letter_code
_entity_poly.pdbx_strand_id
1 'polypeptide(L)'
;MPSAIIVEDEVLAAERLRVLLEECNVVLLNVFHHAMPALEWLSVHEVDIVFADIGMPEIDGLEFVERIKRTAKRQPEIVFTTAYEEHALRAFELAAADYL
;
A
#
# COMPACT_ATOMS: atom_id res chain seq x y z
N MET A 1 -18.51 -0.48 -0.97
CA MET A 1 -17.27 -0.60 -1.75
C MET A 1 -16.09 -0.19 -0.87
N PRO A 2 -15.04 -1.00 -0.78
CA PRO A 2 -13.90 -0.61 0.04
C PRO A 2 -13.14 0.55 -0.58
N SER A 3 -12.52 1.34 0.26
CA SER A 3 -11.66 2.45 -0.15
C SER A 3 -10.21 2.02 -0.09
N ALA A 4 -9.40 2.60 -0.96
CA ALA A 4 -7.98 2.23 -1.04
C ALA A 4 -7.10 3.42 -1.42
N ILE A 5 -5.83 3.30 -1.08
CA ILE A 5 -4.78 4.13 -1.65
C ILE A 5 -3.72 3.22 -2.26
N ILE A 6 -2.95 3.77 -3.17
CA ILE A 6 -1.81 3.10 -3.79
C ILE A 6 -0.55 3.84 -3.37
N VAL A 7 0.48 3.08 -2.99
CA VAL A 7 1.82 3.62 -2.71
C VAL A 7 2.81 2.87 -3.58
N GLU A 8 3.23 3.49 -4.66
CA GLU A 8 4.05 2.87 -5.69
C GLU A 8 4.92 3.91 -6.36
N ASP A 9 6.24 3.75 -6.30
CA ASP A 9 7.18 4.73 -6.85
C ASP A 9 7.24 4.73 -8.37
N GLU A 10 6.91 3.62 -9.01
CA GLU A 10 6.90 3.54 -10.47
C GLU A 10 5.53 3.94 -11.02
N VAL A 11 5.52 5.02 -11.80
CA VAL A 11 4.27 5.60 -12.30
C VAL A 11 3.44 4.62 -13.12
N LEU A 12 4.08 3.86 -14.01
CA LEU A 12 3.35 2.91 -14.85
C LEU A 12 2.77 1.75 -14.06
N ALA A 13 3.47 1.28 -13.04
CA ALA A 13 2.96 0.23 -12.18
C ALA A 13 1.76 0.73 -11.37
N ALA A 14 1.83 1.95 -10.86
CA ALA A 14 0.72 2.56 -10.15
C ALA A 14 -0.51 2.70 -11.05
N GLU A 15 -0.31 3.10 -12.29
CA GLU A 15 -1.40 3.26 -13.24
C GLU A 15 -2.08 1.93 -13.59
N ARG A 16 -1.29 0.87 -13.79
CA ARG A 16 -1.86 -0.46 -14.04
C ARG A 16 -2.70 -0.94 -12.87
N LEU A 17 -2.21 -0.71 -11.65
CA LEU A 17 -2.94 -1.10 -10.46
C LEU A 17 -4.23 -0.29 -10.32
N ARG A 18 -4.17 1.01 -10.60
CA ARG A 18 -5.36 1.87 -10.58
C ARG A 18 -6.47 1.31 -11.47
N VAL A 19 -6.12 0.92 -12.69
CA VAL A 19 -7.09 0.36 -13.64
C VAL A 19 -7.70 -0.93 -13.10
N LEU A 20 -6.86 -1.82 -12.56
CA LEU A 20 -7.34 -3.09 -11.98
C LEU A 20 -8.29 -2.85 -10.82
N LEU A 21 -7.98 -1.91 -9.95
CA LEU A 21 -8.82 -1.61 -8.80
C LEU A 21 -10.17 -1.03 -9.21
N GLU A 22 -10.20 -0.21 -10.23
CA GLU A 22 -11.46 0.31 -10.76
C GLU A 22 -12.36 -0.81 -11.27
N GLU A 23 -11.77 -1.81 -11.93
CA GLU A 23 -12.51 -2.98 -12.41
C GLU A 23 -13.05 -3.84 -11.27
N CYS A 24 -12.40 -3.79 -10.11
CA CYS A 24 -12.81 -4.55 -8.94
C CYS A 24 -13.75 -3.80 -8.00
N ASN A 25 -14.27 -2.68 -8.41
CA ASN A 25 -15.18 -1.85 -7.60
C ASN A 25 -14.56 -1.37 -6.29
N VAL A 26 -13.28 -1.02 -6.34
CA VAL A 26 -12.57 -0.41 -5.22
C VAL A 26 -12.55 1.10 -5.44
N VAL A 27 -12.88 1.87 -4.42
CA VAL A 27 -12.84 3.33 -4.49
C VAL A 27 -11.42 3.81 -4.19
N LEU A 28 -10.71 4.27 -5.21
CA LEU A 28 -9.36 4.76 -5.04
C LEU A 28 -9.38 6.21 -4.56
N LEU A 29 -8.88 6.46 -3.36
CA LEU A 29 -8.88 7.80 -2.77
C LEU A 29 -7.66 8.61 -3.15
N ASN A 30 -6.51 7.98 -3.29
CA ASN A 30 -5.28 8.69 -3.65
C ASN A 30 -4.22 7.72 -4.16
N VAL A 31 -3.24 8.28 -4.86
CA VAL A 31 -2.07 7.54 -5.35
C VAL A 31 -0.83 8.29 -4.89
N PHE A 32 0.06 7.61 -4.22
CA PHE A 32 1.31 8.18 -3.74
C PHE A 32 2.49 7.47 -4.40
N HIS A 33 3.50 8.22 -4.77
CA HIS A 33 4.72 7.66 -5.35
C HIS A 33 5.87 7.58 -4.35
N HIS A 34 5.61 7.98 -3.12
CA HIS A 34 6.58 7.95 -2.02
C HIS A 34 5.89 7.58 -0.72
N ALA A 35 6.64 6.93 0.17
CA ALA A 35 6.07 6.45 1.43
C ALA A 35 5.70 7.57 2.39
N MET A 36 6.54 8.60 2.51
CA MET A 36 6.31 9.64 3.50
C MET A 36 5.01 10.43 3.30
N PRO A 37 4.68 10.88 2.08
CA PRO A 37 3.39 11.54 1.88
C PRO A 37 2.20 10.64 2.19
N ALA A 38 2.32 9.33 1.90
CA ALA A 38 1.26 8.38 2.23
C ALA A 38 1.08 8.25 3.75
N LEU A 39 2.17 8.20 4.50
CA LEU A 39 2.11 8.12 5.96
C LEU A 39 1.48 9.38 6.56
N GLU A 40 1.83 10.55 6.04
CA GLU A 40 1.22 11.80 6.47
C GLU A 40 -0.28 11.81 6.22
N TRP A 41 -0.68 11.36 5.04
CA TRP A 41 -2.09 11.29 4.68
C TRP A 41 -2.86 10.33 5.60
N LEU A 42 -2.27 9.17 5.88
CA LEU A 42 -2.88 8.14 6.73
C LEU A 42 -3.03 8.59 8.19
N SER A 43 -2.24 9.56 8.63
CA SER A 43 -2.36 10.07 9.99
C SER A 43 -3.63 10.87 10.22
N VAL A 44 -4.25 11.38 9.15
CA VAL A 44 -5.44 12.22 9.23
C VAL A 44 -6.63 11.74 8.41
N HIS A 45 -6.44 10.72 7.59
CA HIS A 45 -7.51 10.15 6.75
C HIS A 45 -7.64 8.66 7.03
N GLU A 46 -8.84 8.14 6.87
CA GLU A 46 -9.10 6.71 7.02
C GLU A 46 -9.24 6.06 5.66
N VAL A 47 -8.76 4.83 5.55
CA VAL A 47 -8.86 4.04 4.32
C VAL A 47 -8.95 2.56 4.70
N ASP A 48 -9.65 1.79 3.88
CA ASP A 48 -9.80 0.36 4.17
C ASP A 48 -8.56 -0.45 3.78
N ILE A 49 -7.94 -0.11 2.66
CA ILE A 49 -6.85 -0.92 2.10
C ILE A 49 -5.71 -0.02 1.61
N VAL A 50 -4.49 -0.43 1.90
CA VAL A 50 -3.28 0.19 1.35
C VAL A 50 -2.60 -0.83 0.44
N PHE A 51 -2.50 -0.50 -0.85
CA PHE A 51 -1.72 -1.29 -1.80
C PHE A 51 -0.33 -0.67 -1.89
N ALA A 52 0.67 -1.40 -1.46
CA ALA A 52 2.02 -0.88 -1.35
C ALA A 52 3.03 -1.74 -2.09
N ASP A 53 3.95 -1.10 -2.79
CA ASP A 53 5.08 -1.80 -3.39
C ASP A 53 6.13 -2.05 -2.31
N ILE A 54 6.52 -3.31 -2.16
CA ILE A 54 7.52 -3.70 -1.17
C ILE A 54 8.94 -3.25 -1.57
N GLY A 55 9.16 -2.99 -2.83
CA GLY A 55 10.48 -2.65 -3.37
C GLY A 55 10.82 -1.18 -3.42
N MET A 56 10.10 -0.31 -2.71
CA MET A 56 10.40 1.12 -2.73
C MET A 56 11.77 1.43 -2.13
N PRO A 57 12.58 2.28 -2.78
CA PRO A 57 13.96 2.51 -2.35
C PRO A 57 14.10 3.32 -1.05
N GLU A 58 13.13 4.12 -0.70
CA GLU A 58 13.22 5.02 0.46
C GLU A 58 12.89 4.35 1.79
N ILE A 59 12.15 3.23 1.75
CA ILE A 59 11.73 2.52 2.95
C ILE A 59 11.40 1.07 2.56
N ASP A 60 11.77 0.10 3.35
CA ASP A 60 11.38 -1.27 3.04
C ASP A 60 9.92 -1.51 3.47
N GLY A 61 9.32 -2.55 2.88
CA GLY A 61 7.92 -2.84 3.10
C GLY A 61 7.57 -3.14 4.55
N LEU A 62 8.46 -3.78 5.28
CA LEU A 62 8.23 -4.12 6.69
C LEU A 62 8.23 -2.88 7.56
N GLU A 63 9.19 -1.98 7.33
CA GLU A 63 9.24 -0.72 8.07
C GLU A 63 8.02 0.13 7.75
N PHE A 64 7.58 0.13 6.50
CA PHE A 64 6.39 0.85 6.09
C PHE A 64 5.15 0.37 6.86
N VAL A 65 4.96 -0.95 6.95
CA VAL A 65 3.86 -1.54 7.71
C VAL A 65 3.92 -1.12 9.19
N GLU A 66 5.10 -1.17 9.78
CA GLU A 66 5.24 -0.78 11.19
C GLU A 66 4.93 0.68 11.42
N ARG A 67 5.34 1.55 10.50
CA ARG A 67 5.01 2.98 10.59
C ARG A 67 3.52 3.22 10.44
N ILE A 68 2.85 2.50 9.53
CA ILE A 68 1.39 2.59 9.40
C ILE A 68 0.73 2.19 10.72
N LYS A 69 1.16 1.10 11.33
CA LYS A 69 0.59 0.66 12.60
C LYS A 69 0.70 1.69 13.71
N ARG A 70 1.77 2.47 13.70
CA ARG A 70 2.00 3.51 14.73
C ARG A 70 1.32 4.83 14.43
N THR A 71 1.15 5.18 13.16
CA THR A 71 0.73 6.53 12.78
C THR A 71 -0.64 6.63 12.16
N ALA A 72 -1.16 5.56 11.58
CA ALA A 72 -2.44 5.60 10.90
C ALA A 72 -3.58 5.86 11.90
N LYS A 73 -4.48 6.72 11.51
CA LYS A 73 -5.68 7.04 12.30
C LYS A 73 -6.56 5.81 12.50
N ARG A 74 -6.64 4.96 11.48
CA ARG A 74 -7.34 3.69 11.52
C ARG A 74 -6.42 2.66 10.86
N GLN A 75 -6.40 1.44 11.39
CA GLN A 75 -5.53 0.39 10.85
C GLN A 75 -6.12 -0.20 9.57
N PRO A 76 -5.52 0.08 8.41
CA PRO A 76 -5.99 -0.49 7.14
C PRO A 76 -5.44 -1.90 6.95
N GLU A 77 -6.06 -2.65 6.05
CA GLU A 77 -5.44 -3.84 5.51
C GLU A 77 -4.33 -3.42 4.57
N ILE A 78 -3.22 -4.14 4.59
CA ILE A 78 -2.10 -3.84 3.72
C ILE A 78 -1.92 -4.99 2.75
N VAL A 79 -1.94 -4.67 1.46
CA VAL A 79 -1.75 -5.62 0.39
C VAL A 79 -0.47 -5.21 -0.35
N PHE A 80 0.51 -6.09 -0.38
CA PHE A 80 1.75 -5.81 -1.09
C PHE A 80 1.64 -6.19 -2.54
N THR A 81 2.15 -5.31 -3.40
CA THR A 81 2.29 -5.54 -4.83
C THR A 81 3.76 -5.56 -5.15
N THR A 82 4.23 -6.56 -5.89
CA THR A 82 5.64 -6.64 -6.19
C THR A 82 5.92 -7.62 -7.33
N ALA A 83 7.03 -7.38 -8.03
CA ALA A 83 7.59 -8.36 -8.94
C ALA A 83 8.52 -9.34 -8.21
N TYR A 84 8.76 -9.14 -6.92
CA TYR A 84 9.69 -9.95 -6.13
C TYR A 84 8.92 -10.80 -5.12
N GLU A 85 8.50 -11.99 -5.54
CA GLU A 85 7.71 -12.91 -4.72
C GLU A 85 8.30 -13.20 -3.36
N GLU A 86 9.60 -13.37 -3.28
CA GLU A 86 10.28 -13.67 -2.02
C GLU A 86 10.02 -12.58 -0.98
N HIS A 87 10.10 -11.33 -1.41
CA HIS A 87 9.88 -10.19 -0.54
C HIS A 87 8.41 -10.09 -0.12
N ALA A 88 7.51 -10.37 -1.04
CA ALA A 88 6.09 -10.33 -0.76
C ALA A 88 5.69 -11.40 0.26
N LEU A 89 6.16 -12.63 0.09
CA LEU A 89 5.89 -13.71 1.03
C LEU A 89 6.42 -13.40 2.42
N ARG A 90 7.63 -12.89 2.48
CA ARG A 90 8.24 -12.54 3.76
C ARG A 90 7.46 -11.45 4.48
N ALA A 91 7.04 -10.43 3.75
CA ALA A 91 6.24 -9.35 4.31
C ALA A 91 4.89 -9.85 4.81
N PHE A 92 4.26 -10.73 4.05
CA PHE A 92 2.99 -11.33 4.40
C PHE A 92 3.10 -12.12 5.71
N GLU A 93 4.13 -12.94 5.84
CA GLU A 93 4.36 -13.73 7.05
C GLU A 93 4.55 -12.85 8.29
N LEU A 94 5.14 -11.68 8.11
CA LEU A 94 5.48 -10.81 9.23
C LEU A 94 4.38 -9.83 9.60
N ALA A 95 3.61 -9.31 8.67
CA ALA A 95 2.68 -8.25 9.02
C ALA A 95 1.57 -7.96 8.02
N ALA A 96 1.70 -8.33 6.77
CA ALA A 96 0.71 -7.99 5.75
C ALA A 96 -0.51 -8.90 5.85
N ALA A 97 -1.67 -8.35 5.51
CA ALA A 97 -2.91 -9.12 5.48
C ALA A 97 -3.00 -9.97 4.21
N ASP A 98 -2.43 -9.51 3.11
CA ASP A 98 -2.56 -10.17 1.83
C ASP A 98 -1.48 -9.69 0.87
N TYR A 99 -1.28 -10.42 -0.24
CA TYR A 99 -0.42 -9.91 -1.30
C TYR A 99 -0.90 -10.38 -2.68
N LEU A 100 -0.51 -9.64 -3.68
CA LEU A 100 -0.87 -9.90 -5.07
C LEU A 100 0.32 -10.39 -5.89
#